data_96e29f9b8fc47297d2a81b5d3eedacb6
#
_entry.id   96e29f9b8fc47297d2a81b5d3eedacb6
#
_cell.length_a   1.000
_cell.length_b   1.000
_cell.length_c   1.000
_cell.angle_alpha   90.00
_cell.angle_beta   90.00
_cell.angle_gamma   90.00
#
_symmetry.space_group_name_H-M   'P 1'
#
loop_
_entity.id
_entity.type
_entity.pdbx_description
1 polymer ?
#
loop_
_entity_poly.entity_id
_entity_poly.type
_entity_poly.pdbx_seq_one_letter_code
_entity_poly.pdbx_strand_id
1 'polypeptide(L)'
;MKLADRWKLVTRAFNPKAQSYDAARPSIQRRFPYNASAVDSHIDVSGADRERLMKLSRWLYNNAPFLRGLVNEKARYSVGSGIRPQARSGDETWDLAAETFFEQWSRVADLQGRYTWREMQRIASIAIDRDGEVFFRATAQTTGYPALQLILAHRIGDARSSIYEPSNPAAREGGQNVIDGVVVNPQLRPIFYRYLMGDGIDPSARFEDIPAQQLIHVGEASQGDELRYVTPLAPSINHLRDVGDAVGFEKMAIKISSYIALAIKSSNPQGADFFGEATHSVNSQDNSEVTVESLGNAGGAIPRLGMGEDLISWTSNRPSQNFREFCDVLLREVCLNLGVPWEFAARPAEAGGAALRAVLVRAQRTFEQRQALLIDRLCSRVWAHVITIGMQRGLIPQNDNWFKVDWQRPAAASVDYGREAAANLNDVRSGLRTYSEDYSERGLEWKDQLRQRATEAKYLAELAAEFNLHPDQIATFNPNPASNPVKDTLDTYGVAVRAGVITPNVEDERAVREQMRLPQVPPQVEEAWLESPTRSPITLSSGLQDAEPQPVDENGEPLTPPPQQ
;
A
#
# COMPACT_ATOMS: atom_id res chain seq x y z
N MET A 1 -11.81 11.86 57.40
CA MET A 1 -12.10 12.97 56.50
C MET A 1 -13.29 13.73 57.09
N LYS A 2 -13.08 15.01 57.50
CA LYS A 2 -14.11 15.81 58.21
C LYS A 2 -15.24 16.15 57.23
N LEU A 3 -16.49 16.25 57.70
CA LEU A 3 -17.66 16.55 56.88
C LEU A 3 -17.45 17.80 55.98
N ALA A 4 -16.69 18.79 56.48
CA ALA A 4 -16.32 19.98 55.76
C ALA A 4 -15.46 19.73 54.51
N ASP A 5 -14.65 18.68 54.51
CA ASP A 5 -13.81 18.33 53.35
C ASP A 5 -14.62 17.57 52.28
N ARG A 6 -15.65 16.83 52.68
CA ARG A 6 -16.64 16.26 51.76
C ARG A 6 -17.48 17.33 51.05
N TRP A 7 -17.90 18.33 51.79
CA TRP A 7 -18.63 19.48 51.23
C TRP A 7 -17.77 20.31 50.28
N LYS A 8 -16.48 20.50 50.57
CA LYS A 8 -15.55 21.17 49.62
C LYS A 8 -15.33 20.38 48.35
N LEU A 9 -15.34 19.04 48.41
CA LEU A 9 -15.27 18.19 47.21
C LEU A 9 -16.55 18.29 46.38
N VAL A 10 -17.72 18.29 47.01
CA VAL A 10 -19.01 18.43 46.32
C VAL A 10 -19.15 19.83 45.72
N THR A 11 -18.78 20.89 46.45
CA THR A 11 -18.83 22.26 45.91
C THR A 11 -17.79 22.50 44.82
N ARG A 12 -16.65 21.79 44.83
CA ARG A 12 -15.68 21.84 43.74
C ARG A 12 -16.18 21.13 42.46
N ALA A 13 -16.96 20.06 42.60
CA ALA A 13 -17.60 19.37 41.48
C ALA A 13 -18.70 20.23 40.82
N PHE A 14 -19.31 21.18 41.57
CA PHE A 14 -20.32 22.09 41.06
C PHE A 14 -19.81 23.52 40.77
N ASN A 15 -18.49 23.75 40.82
CA ASN A 15 -17.94 25.08 40.56
C ASN A 15 -17.69 25.25 39.04
N PRO A 16 -18.50 26.08 38.34
CA PRO A 16 -18.41 26.20 36.87
C PRO A 16 -17.12 26.84 36.37
N LYS A 17 -16.24 27.36 37.25
CA LYS A 17 -14.98 28.01 36.87
C LYS A 17 -13.77 27.02 36.74
N ALA A 18 -13.94 25.74 37.08
CA ALA A 18 -12.82 24.79 37.14
C ALA A 18 -12.72 23.82 35.96
N GLN A 19 -13.50 24.01 34.91
CA GLN A 19 -13.49 23.10 33.76
C GLN A 19 -12.79 23.70 32.56
N SER A 20 -11.72 23.07 32.11
CA SER A 20 -10.85 23.51 31.00
C SER A 20 -11.40 23.24 29.60
N TYR A 21 -12.39 22.37 29.44
CA TYR A 21 -12.92 21.96 28.14
C TYR A 21 -14.40 22.28 27.98
N ASP A 22 -14.76 23.07 26.96
CA ASP A 22 -16.16 23.39 26.63
C ASP A 22 -16.95 22.14 26.18
N ALA A 23 -16.31 21.16 25.59
CA ALA A 23 -16.91 19.88 25.17
C ALA A 23 -17.50 19.08 26.35
N ALA A 24 -17.02 19.32 27.59
CA ALA A 24 -17.55 18.68 28.78
C ALA A 24 -18.85 19.32 29.29
N ARG A 25 -19.33 20.40 28.64
CA ARG A 25 -20.53 21.12 29.05
C ARG A 25 -21.65 20.95 28.02
N PRO A 26 -22.74 20.25 28.36
CA PRO A 26 -23.90 20.21 27.48
C PRO A 26 -24.49 21.60 27.32
N SER A 27 -24.80 22.00 26.10
CA SER A 27 -25.49 23.22 25.74
C SER A 27 -26.74 22.90 24.93
N ILE A 28 -27.63 23.89 24.73
CA ILE A 28 -28.82 23.72 23.87
C ILE A 28 -28.41 23.34 22.45
N GLN A 29 -27.29 23.85 21.96
CA GLN A 29 -26.76 23.60 20.62
C GLN A 29 -25.88 22.33 20.56
N ARG A 30 -25.25 21.94 21.67
CA ARG A 30 -24.36 20.79 21.78
C ARG A 30 -24.78 19.93 22.95
N ARG A 31 -25.76 19.06 22.71
CA ARG A 31 -26.21 18.08 23.70
C ARG A 31 -25.21 16.97 23.83
N PHE A 32 -25.02 16.45 25.03
CA PHE A 32 -24.24 15.24 25.25
C PHE A 32 -24.89 14.10 24.46
N PRO A 33 -24.12 13.28 23.68
CA PRO A 33 -24.68 12.10 23.03
C PRO A 33 -25.29 11.18 24.09
N TYR A 34 -26.51 10.71 23.86
CA TYR A 34 -27.23 9.87 24.82
C TYR A 34 -26.49 8.56 25.14
N ASN A 35 -25.69 8.04 24.20
CA ASN A 35 -24.97 6.77 24.29
C ASN A 35 -23.48 6.95 24.63
N ALA A 36 -23.01 8.15 25.01
CA ALA A 36 -21.62 8.30 25.43
C ALA A 36 -21.40 7.62 26.77
N SER A 37 -20.58 6.58 26.79
CA SER A 37 -20.21 5.82 27.97
C SER A 37 -18.69 5.71 28.08
N ALA A 38 -18.20 5.46 29.30
CA ALA A 38 -16.80 5.17 29.56
C ALA A 38 -16.76 3.85 30.34
N VAL A 39 -16.92 2.76 29.62
CA VAL A 39 -16.97 1.39 30.13
C VAL A 39 -15.97 0.53 29.38
N ASP A 40 -15.76 -0.70 29.84
CA ASP A 40 -14.88 -1.66 29.16
C ASP A 40 -15.36 -1.92 27.72
N SER A 41 -14.44 -2.17 26.82
CA SER A 41 -14.69 -2.30 25.37
C SER A 41 -15.77 -3.33 25.02
N HIS A 42 -15.83 -4.44 25.75
CA HIS A 42 -16.82 -5.52 25.54
C HIS A 42 -18.25 -5.16 26.01
N ILE A 43 -18.38 -4.12 26.85
CA ILE A 43 -19.67 -3.57 27.28
C ILE A 43 -20.09 -2.46 26.30
N ASP A 44 -19.14 -1.63 25.84
CA ASP A 44 -19.38 -0.54 24.90
C ASP A 44 -19.81 -1.08 23.53
N VAL A 45 -19.10 -2.09 23.03
CA VAL A 45 -19.47 -2.81 21.80
C VAL A 45 -19.81 -4.25 22.12
N SER A 46 -21.10 -4.55 22.20
CA SER A 46 -21.55 -5.92 22.46
C SER A 46 -21.16 -6.87 21.30
N GLY A 47 -21.05 -8.17 21.56
CA GLY A 47 -20.81 -9.18 20.53
C GLY A 47 -21.84 -9.13 19.40
N ALA A 48 -23.11 -8.79 19.72
CA ALA A 48 -24.16 -8.61 18.72
C ALA A 48 -23.93 -7.38 17.82
N ASP A 49 -23.45 -6.28 18.38
CA ASP A 49 -23.14 -5.06 17.61
C ASP A 49 -21.91 -5.29 16.74
N ARG A 50 -20.85 -5.92 17.27
CA ARG A 50 -19.68 -6.32 16.48
C ARG A 50 -20.10 -7.21 15.29
N GLU A 51 -20.97 -8.19 15.52
CA GLU A 51 -21.46 -9.06 14.45
C GLU A 51 -22.27 -8.28 13.38
N ARG A 52 -23.11 -7.32 13.80
CA ARG A 52 -23.85 -6.44 12.87
C ARG A 52 -22.91 -5.59 12.03
N LEU A 53 -21.92 -4.97 12.66
CA LEU A 53 -20.90 -4.15 11.98
C LEU A 53 -20.13 -5.00 10.96
N MET A 54 -19.71 -6.20 11.33
CA MET A 54 -19.05 -7.14 10.43
C MET A 54 -19.93 -7.53 9.24
N LYS A 55 -21.23 -7.82 9.45
CA LYS A 55 -22.18 -8.14 8.36
C LYS A 55 -22.33 -6.96 7.40
N LEU A 56 -22.50 -5.74 7.92
CA LEU A 56 -22.61 -4.52 7.10
C LEU A 56 -21.32 -4.25 6.33
N SER A 57 -20.17 -4.38 6.98
CA SER A 57 -18.87 -4.22 6.33
C SER A 57 -18.66 -5.21 5.19
N ARG A 58 -19.01 -6.49 5.39
CA ARG A 58 -18.95 -7.51 4.33
C ARG A 58 -19.89 -7.21 3.17
N TRP A 59 -21.09 -6.75 3.48
CA TRP A 59 -22.04 -6.35 2.45
C TRP A 59 -21.52 -5.18 1.62
N LEU A 60 -20.99 -4.14 2.28
CA LEU A 60 -20.38 -2.98 1.62
C LEU A 60 -19.13 -3.38 0.80
N TYR A 61 -18.26 -4.23 1.34
CA TYR A 61 -17.10 -4.73 0.61
C TYR A 61 -17.50 -5.45 -0.69
N ASN A 62 -18.62 -6.16 -0.68
CA ASN A 62 -19.12 -6.87 -1.87
C ASN A 62 -19.86 -5.96 -2.86
N ASN A 63 -20.49 -4.87 -2.40
CA ASN A 63 -21.40 -4.05 -3.19
C ASN A 63 -20.92 -2.64 -3.48
N ALA A 64 -19.92 -2.13 -2.74
CA ALA A 64 -19.31 -0.81 -2.96
C ALA A 64 -17.92 -0.96 -3.63
N PRO A 65 -17.81 -0.73 -4.96
CA PRO A 65 -16.55 -0.94 -5.69
C PRO A 65 -15.39 -0.11 -5.15
N PHE A 66 -15.66 1.12 -4.70
CA PHE A 66 -14.64 1.99 -4.10
C PHE A 66 -14.03 1.36 -2.85
N LEU A 67 -14.88 0.91 -1.91
CA LEU A 67 -14.40 0.28 -0.68
C LEU A 67 -13.60 -0.99 -0.97
N ARG A 68 -14.12 -1.84 -1.86
CA ARG A 68 -13.42 -3.07 -2.26
C ARG A 68 -12.05 -2.77 -2.86
N GLY A 69 -11.98 -1.75 -3.72
CA GLY A 69 -10.72 -1.28 -4.31
C GLY A 69 -9.74 -0.84 -3.23
N LEU A 70 -10.18 0.04 -2.32
CA LEU A 70 -9.37 0.61 -1.26
C LEU A 70 -8.78 -0.46 -0.31
N VAL A 71 -9.61 -1.39 0.17
CA VAL A 71 -9.16 -2.50 1.04
C VAL A 71 -8.19 -3.43 0.31
N ASN A 72 -8.47 -3.75 -0.96
CA ASN A 72 -7.58 -4.60 -1.76
C ASN A 72 -6.24 -3.91 -2.07
N GLU A 73 -6.23 -2.60 -2.33
CA GLU A 73 -5.00 -1.82 -2.52
C GLU A 73 -4.16 -1.82 -1.23
N LYS A 74 -4.78 -1.53 -0.08
CA LYS A 74 -4.08 -1.59 1.21
C LYS A 74 -3.46 -2.97 1.45
N ALA A 75 -4.20 -4.06 1.17
CA ALA A 75 -3.68 -5.42 1.28
C ALA A 75 -2.56 -5.72 0.26
N ARG A 76 -2.66 -5.20 -0.97
CA ARG A 76 -1.65 -5.36 -2.03
C ARG A 76 -0.32 -4.75 -1.63
N TYR A 77 -0.32 -3.50 -1.15
CA TYR A 77 0.90 -2.80 -0.74
C TYR A 77 1.45 -3.29 0.61
N SER A 78 0.59 -3.77 1.51
CA SER A 78 1.04 -4.30 2.79
C SER A 78 1.65 -5.69 2.70
N VAL A 79 1.17 -6.54 1.79
CA VAL A 79 1.62 -7.94 1.68
C VAL A 79 2.48 -8.18 0.43
N GLY A 80 2.20 -7.51 -0.68
CA GLY A 80 2.97 -7.59 -1.92
C GLY A 80 3.26 -9.03 -2.38
N SER A 81 4.54 -9.35 -2.49
CA SER A 81 5.04 -10.71 -2.82
C SER A 81 5.00 -11.67 -1.64
N GLY A 82 4.53 -11.25 -0.46
CA GLY A 82 4.55 -11.99 0.79
C GLY A 82 5.67 -11.53 1.73
N ILE A 83 5.39 -11.55 3.02
CA ILE A 83 6.37 -11.31 4.07
C ILE A 83 7.12 -12.63 4.31
N ARG A 84 8.44 -12.64 4.13
CA ARG A 84 9.28 -13.84 4.19
C ARG A 84 10.22 -13.80 5.38
N PRO A 85 10.48 -14.94 6.04
CA PRO A 85 11.47 -15.01 7.12
C PRO A 85 12.89 -15.00 6.57
N GLN A 86 13.80 -14.41 7.34
CA GLN A 86 15.25 -14.52 7.19
C GLN A 86 15.80 -15.00 8.52
N ALA A 87 16.22 -16.24 8.59
CA ALA A 87 16.75 -16.83 9.82
C ALA A 87 18.08 -16.15 10.22
N ARG A 88 18.28 -15.98 11.53
CA ARG A 88 19.45 -15.32 12.12
C ARG A 88 19.96 -16.10 13.33
N SER A 89 20.02 -17.42 13.23
CA SER A 89 20.46 -18.28 14.34
C SER A 89 21.94 -18.14 14.68
N GLY A 90 22.74 -17.66 13.72
CA GLY A 90 24.21 -17.61 13.79
C GLY A 90 24.87 -18.83 13.14
N ASP A 91 24.11 -19.82 12.68
CA ASP A 91 24.56 -20.95 11.90
C ASP A 91 23.98 -20.85 10.48
N GLU A 92 24.80 -20.46 9.51
CA GLU A 92 24.36 -20.26 8.12
C GLU A 92 23.79 -21.54 7.47
N THR A 93 24.28 -22.71 7.85
CA THR A 93 23.79 -23.98 7.32
C THR A 93 22.39 -24.26 7.80
N TRP A 94 22.16 -24.02 9.08
CA TRP A 94 20.84 -24.17 9.69
C TRP A 94 19.87 -23.12 9.15
N ASP A 95 20.31 -21.85 9.06
CA ASP A 95 19.49 -20.75 8.53
C ASP A 95 18.95 -21.08 7.13
N LEU A 96 19.83 -21.54 6.23
CA LEU A 96 19.44 -21.96 4.88
C LEU A 96 18.47 -23.16 4.88
N ALA A 97 18.71 -24.15 5.75
CA ALA A 97 17.83 -25.31 5.86
C ALA A 97 16.44 -24.93 6.37
N ALA A 98 16.37 -24.05 7.38
CA ALA A 98 15.12 -23.56 7.95
C ALA A 98 14.32 -22.70 6.95
N GLU A 99 14.98 -21.80 6.22
CA GLU A 99 14.36 -20.97 5.19
C GLU A 99 13.85 -21.82 4.03
N THR A 100 14.65 -22.77 3.54
CA THR A 100 14.23 -23.71 2.49
C THR A 100 13.03 -24.55 2.90
N PHE A 101 13.04 -25.05 4.13
CA PHE A 101 11.90 -25.79 4.69
C PHE A 101 10.64 -24.92 4.76
N PHE A 102 10.78 -23.69 5.26
CA PHE A 102 9.65 -22.74 5.35
C PHE A 102 9.12 -22.37 3.97
N GLU A 103 9.99 -22.18 2.97
CA GLU A 103 9.56 -21.89 1.61
C GLU A 103 8.77 -23.07 1.00
N GLN A 104 9.25 -24.31 1.16
CA GLN A 104 8.52 -25.50 0.73
C GLN A 104 7.17 -25.61 1.43
N TRP A 105 7.15 -25.40 2.75
CA TRP A 105 5.93 -25.39 3.54
C TRP A 105 4.97 -24.31 3.08
N SER A 106 5.44 -23.13 2.72
CA SER A 106 4.62 -21.97 2.33
C SER A 106 3.68 -22.27 1.16
N ARG A 107 4.03 -23.23 0.33
CA ARG A 107 3.22 -23.66 -0.82
C ARG A 107 2.04 -24.56 -0.44
N VAL A 108 2.12 -25.21 0.70
CA VAL A 108 1.14 -26.18 1.22
C VAL A 108 0.68 -25.86 2.64
N ALA A 109 0.73 -24.59 3.01
CA ALA A 109 0.47 -24.10 4.36
C ALA A 109 -0.96 -24.35 4.86
N ASP A 110 -1.96 -24.32 3.96
CA ASP A 110 -3.37 -24.48 4.30
C ASP A 110 -3.73 -25.94 4.56
N LEU A 111 -4.35 -26.20 5.73
CA LEU A 111 -4.88 -27.52 6.08
C LEU A 111 -5.86 -28.08 5.03
N GLN A 112 -6.60 -27.20 4.36
CA GLN A 112 -7.58 -27.54 3.33
C GLN A 112 -6.97 -27.62 1.94
N GLY A 113 -5.69 -27.28 1.78
CA GLY A 113 -4.95 -27.33 0.50
C GLY A 113 -5.41 -26.30 -0.55
N ARG A 114 -6.07 -25.21 -0.15
CA ARG A 114 -6.62 -24.20 -1.07
C ARG A 114 -5.70 -22.99 -1.26
N TYR A 115 -4.95 -22.62 -0.21
CA TYR A 115 -4.21 -21.37 -0.17
C TYR A 115 -2.75 -21.60 0.15
N THR A 116 -1.89 -20.84 -0.50
CA THR A 116 -0.49 -20.67 -0.13
C THR A 116 -0.37 -19.74 1.08
N TRP A 117 0.76 -19.77 1.77
CA TRP A 117 1.03 -18.86 2.89
C TRP A 117 0.90 -17.38 2.50
N ARG A 118 1.37 -17.02 1.32
CA ARG A 118 1.22 -15.65 0.78
C ARG A 118 -0.25 -15.24 0.62
N GLU A 119 -1.07 -16.12 0.09
CA GLU A 119 -2.51 -15.86 -0.05
C GLU A 119 -3.20 -15.73 1.31
N MET A 120 -2.79 -16.55 2.29
CA MET A 120 -3.30 -16.46 3.65
C MET A 120 -2.93 -15.13 4.33
N GLN A 121 -1.72 -14.61 4.14
CA GLN A 121 -1.32 -13.27 4.60
C GLN A 121 -2.20 -12.18 3.97
N ARG A 122 -2.46 -12.27 2.66
CA ARG A 122 -3.32 -11.32 1.96
C ARG A 122 -4.76 -11.39 2.46
N ILE A 123 -5.29 -12.59 2.65
CA ILE A 123 -6.64 -12.79 3.21
C ILE A 123 -6.70 -12.22 4.64
N ALA A 124 -5.65 -12.41 5.44
CA ALA A 124 -5.56 -11.82 6.77
C ALA A 124 -5.63 -10.29 6.73
N SER A 125 -4.86 -9.65 5.87
CA SER A 125 -4.88 -8.18 5.72
C SER A 125 -6.26 -7.66 5.32
N ILE A 126 -6.94 -8.33 4.38
CA ILE A 126 -8.31 -7.98 3.97
C ILE A 126 -9.31 -8.21 5.12
N ALA A 127 -9.19 -9.33 5.84
CA ALA A 127 -10.11 -9.68 6.92
C ALA A 127 -10.00 -8.71 8.10
N ILE A 128 -8.82 -8.21 8.41
CA ILE A 128 -8.62 -7.19 9.46
C ILE A 128 -9.42 -5.94 9.12
N ASP A 129 -9.36 -5.42 7.88
CA ASP A 129 -10.12 -4.23 7.50
C ASP A 129 -11.62 -4.53 7.35
N ARG A 130 -11.99 -5.65 6.73
CA ARG A 130 -13.37 -6.00 6.46
C ARG A 130 -14.14 -6.53 7.66
N ASP A 131 -13.53 -7.45 8.41
CA ASP A 131 -14.18 -8.19 9.49
C ASP A 131 -13.75 -7.70 10.89
N GLY A 132 -12.63 -6.96 11.00
CA GLY A 132 -11.96 -6.52 12.22
C GLY A 132 -10.85 -7.47 12.66
N GLU A 133 -11.01 -8.77 12.40
CA GLU A 133 -10.10 -9.81 12.90
C GLU A 133 -10.12 -11.06 12.03
N VAL A 134 -9.11 -11.90 12.22
CA VAL A 134 -8.99 -13.21 11.60
C VAL A 134 -8.24 -14.16 12.54
N PHE A 135 -8.51 -15.44 12.45
CA PHE A 135 -7.88 -16.46 13.27
C PHE A 135 -7.20 -17.51 12.41
N PHE A 136 -6.09 -18.03 12.93
CA PHE A 136 -5.39 -19.16 12.34
C PHE A 136 -5.19 -20.21 13.42
N ARG A 137 -5.73 -21.41 13.20
CA ARG A 137 -5.44 -22.54 14.06
C ARG A 137 -4.13 -23.19 13.60
N ALA A 138 -3.16 -23.19 14.49
CA ALA A 138 -1.91 -23.90 14.32
C ALA A 138 -2.14 -25.40 14.56
N THR A 139 -1.94 -26.22 13.52
CA THR A 139 -2.23 -27.65 13.51
C THR A 139 -1.23 -28.41 12.65
N ALA A 140 -1.42 -29.71 12.50
CA ALA A 140 -0.64 -30.53 11.60
C ALA A 140 -1.55 -31.36 10.70
N GLN A 141 -1.09 -31.69 9.51
CA GLN A 141 -1.71 -32.67 8.63
C GLN A 141 -1.65 -34.07 9.25
N THR A 142 -2.42 -35.01 8.71
CA THR A 142 -2.37 -36.44 9.13
C THR A 142 -0.99 -37.05 9.00
N THR A 143 -0.16 -36.55 8.10
CA THR A 143 1.27 -36.89 7.92
C THR A 143 2.15 -36.33 9.04
N GLY A 144 1.62 -35.42 9.88
CA GLY A 144 2.36 -34.69 10.88
C GLY A 144 3.11 -33.47 10.34
N TYR A 145 2.94 -33.11 9.06
CA TYR A 145 3.48 -31.88 8.50
C TYR A 145 2.75 -30.65 9.03
N PRO A 146 3.45 -29.55 9.36
CA PRO A 146 2.79 -28.37 9.92
C PRO A 146 1.74 -27.79 8.95
N ALA A 147 0.62 -27.36 9.48
CA ALA A 147 -0.45 -26.77 8.70
C ALA A 147 -1.18 -25.68 9.49
N LEU A 148 -1.86 -24.78 8.77
CA LEU A 148 -2.71 -23.75 9.33
C LEU A 148 -4.14 -23.91 8.84
N GLN A 149 -5.09 -23.79 9.75
CA GLN A 149 -6.50 -23.66 9.39
C GLN A 149 -6.91 -22.20 9.52
N LEU A 150 -7.30 -21.58 8.41
CA LEU A 150 -7.86 -20.23 8.40
C LEU A 150 -9.28 -20.25 8.96
N ILE A 151 -9.55 -19.45 9.99
CA ILE A 151 -10.86 -19.31 10.62
C ILE A 151 -11.29 -17.85 10.54
N LEU A 152 -12.44 -17.61 9.93
CA LEU A 152 -13.02 -16.27 9.82
C LEU A 152 -13.69 -15.85 11.13
N ALA A 153 -13.74 -14.54 11.40
CA ALA A 153 -14.24 -13.92 12.62
C ALA A 153 -15.62 -14.43 13.09
N HIS A 154 -16.56 -14.66 12.17
CA HIS A 154 -17.90 -15.15 12.49
C HIS A 154 -17.97 -16.61 12.97
N ARG A 155 -16.85 -17.34 12.90
CA ARG A 155 -16.75 -18.72 13.37
C ARG A 155 -16.30 -18.82 14.83
N ILE A 156 -15.87 -17.71 15.42
CA ILE A 156 -15.47 -17.66 16.83
C ILE A 156 -16.57 -16.94 17.62
N GLY A 157 -17.31 -17.70 18.40
CA GLY A 157 -18.44 -17.21 19.16
C GLY A 157 -19.58 -16.67 18.30
N ASP A 158 -20.74 -16.68 18.86
CA ASP A 158 -21.91 -15.93 18.40
C ASP A 158 -22.74 -15.52 19.62
N ALA A 159 -23.91 -14.90 19.41
CA ALA A 159 -24.81 -14.52 20.50
C ALA A 159 -25.21 -15.69 21.42
N ARG A 160 -25.07 -16.93 20.96
CA ARG A 160 -25.36 -18.15 21.72
C ARG A 160 -24.18 -18.69 22.50
N SER A 161 -22.95 -18.26 22.20
CA SER A 161 -21.72 -18.84 22.75
C SER A 161 -21.62 -18.74 24.27
N SER A 162 -22.27 -17.76 24.88
CA SER A 162 -22.34 -17.58 26.34
C SER A 162 -23.34 -18.55 27.02
N ILE A 163 -24.29 -19.12 26.27
CA ILE A 163 -25.37 -19.98 26.79
C ILE A 163 -24.95 -21.45 26.79
N TYR A 164 -24.10 -21.84 25.82
CA TYR A 164 -23.68 -23.24 25.69
C TYR A 164 -22.62 -23.62 26.76
N GLU A 165 -22.78 -24.82 27.32
CA GLU A 165 -21.76 -25.39 28.18
C GLU A 165 -20.43 -25.60 27.42
N PRO A 166 -19.27 -25.33 28.06
CA PRO A 166 -17.98 -25.60 27.46
C PRO A 166 -17.82 -27.06 27.05
N SER A 167 -17.32 -27.34 25.87
CA SER A 167 -16.98 -28.69 25.40
C SER A 167 -15.76 -29.24 26.12
N ASN A 168 -14.84 -28.36 26.58
CA ASN A 168 -13.65 -28.74 27.32
C ASN A 168 -13.88 -28.62 28.85
N PRO A 169 -13.66 -29.68 29.62
CA PRO A 169 -13.80 -29.64 31.10
C PRO A 169 -12.97 -28.54 31.76
N ALA A 170 -11.76 -28.27 31.25
CA ALA A 170 -10.90 -27.20 31.75
C ALA A 170 -11.49 -25.80 31.61
N ALA A 171 -12.42 -25.60 30.67
CA ALA A 171 -13.14 -24.34 30.50
C ALA A 171 -14.33 -24.19 31.47
N ARG A 172 -14.63 -25.21 32.28
CA ARG A 172 -15.70 -25.20 33.30
C ARG A 172 -15.19 -24.82 34.69
N GLU A 173 -13.88 -24.96 34.92
CA GLU A 173 -13.31 -24.79 36.26
C GLU A 173 -12.99 -23.31 36.56
N GLY A 174 -13.32 -22.87 37.77
CA GLY A 174 -12.71 -21.74 38.43
C GLY A 174 -13.17 -20.34 38.04
N GLY A 175 -14.47 -20.08 37.80
CA GLY A 175 -15.01 -18.72 37.65
C GLY A 175 -14.56 -18.02 36.35
N GLN A 176 -14.37 -18.81 35.32
CA GLN A 176 -14.01 -18.30 33.99
C GLN A 176 -15.20 -17.60 33.33
N ASN A 177 -14.96 -16.42 32.78
CA ASN A 177 -15.97 -15.67 32.06
C ASN A 177 -15.86 -15.96 30.56
N VAL A 178 -17.00 -16.03 29.89
CA VAL A 178 -17.08 -16.12 28.42
C VAL A 178 -17.52 -14.77 27.89
N ILE A 179 -16.64 -14.12 27.16
CA ILE A 179 -16.90 -12.81 26.55
C ILE A 179 -16.79 -12.99 25.04
N ASP A 180 -17.91 -12.85 24.33
CA ASP A 180 -18.01 -12.93 22.87
C ASP A 180 -17.26 -14.14 22.25
N GLY A 181 -17.46 -15.33 22.85
CA GLY A 181 -16.84 -16.57 22.40
C GLY A 181 -15.41 -16.79 22.86
N VAL A 182 -14.85 -15.90 23.66
CA VAL A 182 -13.53 -16.05 24.27
C VAL A 182 -13.70 -16.39 25.74
N VAL A 183 -13.15 -17.53 26.14
CA VAL A 183 -13.07 -17.94 27.55
C VAL A 183 -11.83 -17.33 28.17
N VAL A 184 -12.01 -16.49 29.19
CA VAL A 184 -10.93 -15.73 29.83
C VAL A 184 -10.77 -16.06 31.28
N ASN A 185 -9.56 -15.88 31.79
CA ASN A 185 -9.30 -15.94 33.24
C ASN A 185 -9.69 -14.60 33.92
N PRO A 186 -9.60 -14.50 35.27
CA PRO A 186 -9.92 -13.26 35.99
C PRO A 186 -9.08 -12.03 35.57
N GLN A 187 -7.92 -12.23 34.94
CA GLN A 187 -7.06 -11.18 34.40
C GLN A 187 -7.36 -10.86 32.91
N LEU A 188 -8.50 -11.31 32.39
CA LEU A 188 -8.93 -11.15 30.99
C LEU A 188 -8.00 -11.82 29.96
N ARG A 189 -7.13 -12.75 30.39
CA ARG A 189 -6.28 -13.50 29.47
C ARG A 189 -7.08 -14.61 28.80
N PRO A 190 -7.09 -14.70 27.45
CA PRO A 190 -7.73 -15.79 26.72
C PRO A 190 -7.13 -17.15 27.07
N ILE A 191 -7.99 -18.12 27.37
CA ILE A 191 -7.63 -19.53 27.66
C ILE A 191 -8.13 -20.42 26.52
N PHE A 192 -9.38 -20.26 26.09
CA PHE A 192 -10.00 -20.96 24.98
C PHE A 192 -10.77 -20.01 24.09
N TYR A 193 -10.94 -20.41 22.83
CA TYR A 193 -11.82 -19.78 21.88
C TYR A 193 -12.87 -20.77 21.43
N ARG A 194 -14.15 -20.37 21.46
CA ARG A 194 -15.27 -21.19 21.06
C ARG A 194 -15.47 -21.15 19.56
N TYR A 195 -15.02 -22.19 18.89
CA TYR A 195 -15.14 -22.35 17.44
C TYR A 195 -16.47 -23.00 17.09
N LEU A 196 -17.27 -22.34 16.25
CA LEU A 196 -18.53 -22.81 15.73
C LEU A 196 -18.29 -23.86 14.64
N MET A 197 -18.67 -25.09 14.91
CA MET A 197 -18.63 -26.20 13.94
C MET A 197 -19.84 -26.15 13.00
N GLY A 198 -19.67 -26.58 11.74
CA GLY A 198 -20.74 -26.56 10.75
C GLY A 198 -20.83 -25.23 9.98
N ASP A 199 -21.94 -24.96 9.33
CA ASP A 199 -22.16 -23.80 8.46
C ASP A 199 -22.61 -22.52 9.19
N GLY A 200 -22.90 -22.62 10.48
CA GLY A 200 -23.35 -21.49 11.31
C GLY A 200 -24.82 -21.14 11.16
N ILE A 201 -25.55 -21.79 10.25
CA ILE A 201 -26.99 -21.60 10.04
C ILE A 201 -27.79 -22.57 10.90
N ASP A 202 -27.21 -23.75 11.15
CA ASP A 202 -27.84 -24.79 11.96
C ASP A 202 -28.03 -24.33 13.41
N PRO A 203 -29.29 -24.30 13.94
CA PRO A 203 -29.55 -24.00 15.33
C PRO A 203 -28.91 -25.01 16.32
N SER A 204 -28.62 -26.23 15.86
CA SER A 204 -27.97 -27.29 16.63
C SER A 204 -26.44 -27.28 16.51
N ALA A 205 -25.85 -26.25 15.90
CA ALA A 205 -24.42 -26.12 15.72
C ALA A 205 -23.68 -26.25 17.07
N ARG A 206 -22.63 -27.06 17.07
CA ARG A 206 -21.80 -27.31 18.26
C ARG A 206 -20.61 -26.40 18.27
N PHE A 207 -20.14 -26.08 19.47
CA PHE A 207 -18.90 -25.36 19.68
C PHE A 207 -17.77 -26.31 20.06
N GLU A 208 -16.60 -26.12 19.47
CA GLU A 208 -15.34 -26.71 19.91
C GLU A 208 -14.51 -25.62 20.64
N ASP A 209 -14.06 -25.91 21.86
CA ASP A 209 -13.19 -25.00 22.60
C ASP A 209 -11.73 -25.24 22.19
N ILE A 210 -11.19 -24.35 21.36
CA ILE A 210 -9.80 -24.39 20.90
C ILE A 210 -8.91 -23.69 21.93
N PRO A 211 -7.85 -24.35 22.46
CA PRO A 211 -6.90 -23.71 23.37
C PRO A 211 -6.26 -22.47 22.74
N ALA A 212 -6.16 -21.39 23.51
CA ALA A 212 -5.60 -20.12 23.03
C ALA A 212 -4.14 -20.25 22.52
N GLN A 213 -3.40 -21.25 22.99
CA GLN A 213 -2.05 -21.54 22.51
C GLN A 213 -2.01 -22.07 21.08
N GLN A 214 -3.09 -22.71 20.62
CA GLN A 214 -3.23 -23.25 19.27
C GLN A 214 -3.88 -22.28 18.30
N LEU A 215 -4.35 -21.11 18.77
CA LEU A 215 -5.03 -20.14 17.96
C LEU A 215 -4.26 -18.82 17.88
N ILE A 216 -3.94 -18.42 16.68
CA ILE A 216 -3.33 -17.13 16.39
C ILE A 216 -4.47 -16.16 16.09
N HIS A 217 -4.70 -15.19 16.95
CA HIS A 217 -5.71 -14.15 16.80
C HIS A 217 -5.04 -12.87 16.29
N VAL A 218 -5.50 -12.39 15.13
CA VAL A 218 -4.93 -11.24 14.43
C VAL A 218 -6.01 -10.21 14.19
N GLY A 219 -5.78 -9.00 14.66
CA GLY A 219 -6.63 -7.83 14.49
C GLY A 219 -5.93 -6.58 15.00
N GLU A 220 -6.48 -5.43 14.72
CA GLU A 220 -5.96 -4.14 15.12
C GLU A 220 -6.76 -3.62 16.31
N ALA A 221 -6.11 -3.48 17.47
CA ALA A 221 -6.76 -3.02 18.68
C ALA A 221 -6.90 -1.48 18.65
N SER A 222 -8.07 -0.98 19.00
CA SER A 222 -8.34 0.44 19.24
C SER A 222 -8.29 0.80 20.72
N GLN A 223 -8.57 -0.17 21.60
CA GLN A 223 -8.53 -0.03 23.05
C GLN A 223 -7.70 -1.14 23.68
N GLY A 224 -7.13 -0.86 24.85
CA GLY A 224 -6.20 -1.79 25.50
C GLY A 224 -6.84 -3.05 26.10
N ASP A 225 -8.15 -3.06 26.30
CA ASP A 225 -8.93 -4.15 26.91
C ASP A 225 -9.74 -4.96 25.89
N GLU A 226 -9.56 -4.71 24.58
CA GLU A 226 -10.26 -5.44 23.53
C GLU A 226 -9.85 -6.91 23.46
N LEU A 227 -10.82 -7.78 23.69
CA LEU A 227 -10.69 -9.23 23.48
C LEU A 227 -11.06 -9.67 22.07
N ARG A 228 -11.94 -8.92 21.42
CA ARG A 228 -12.41 -9.12 20.06
C ARG A 228 -12.35 -7.77 19.33
N TYR A 229 -11.89 -7.77 18.10
CA TYR A 229 -11.66 -6.53 17.36
C TYR A 229 -12.85 -6.18 16.47
N VAL A 230 -13.13 -4.88 16.42
CA VAL A 230 -14.16 -4.32 15.55
C VAL A 230 -13.52 -3.90 14.21
N THR A 231 -14.28 -4.04 13.13
CA THR A 231 -13.80 -3.58 11.83
C THR A 231 -13.44 -2.09 11.86
N PRO A 232 -12.24 -1.69 11.40
CA PRO A 232 -11.88 -0.27 11.26
C PRO A 232 -12.85 0.51 10.38
N LEU A 233 -13.66 -0.16 9.57
CA LEU A 233 -14.68 0.47 8.74
C LEU A 233 -15.92 0.94 9.52
N ALA A 234 -16.09 0.54 10.77
CA ALA A 234 -17.29 0.86 11.56
C ALA A 234 -17.72 2.33 11.47
N PRO A 235 -16.83 3.34 11.66
CA PRO A 235 -17.21 4.75 11.54
C PRO A 235 -17.62 5.17 10.13
N SER A 236 -17.13 4.47 9.10
CA SER A 236 -17.34 4.81 7.69
C SER A 236 -18.56 4.12 7.05
N ILE A 237 -19.19 3.19 7.75
CA ILE A 237 -20.30 2.37 7.20
C ILE A 237 -21.44 3.27 6.71
N ASN A 238 -21.86 4.26 7.52
CA ASN A 238 -22.97 5.14 7.15
C ASN A 238 -22.59 6.05 5.98
N HIS A 239 -21.38 6.62 5.96
CA HIS A 239 -20.91 7.45 4.84
C HIS A 239 -20.91 6.69 3.52
N LEU A 240 -20.48 5.42 3.53
CA LEU A 240 -20.52 4.58 2.32
C LEU A 240 -21.95 4.26 1.87
N ARG A 241 -22.89 4.08 2.79
CA ARG A 241 -24.30 3.88 2.46
C ARG A 241 -24.90 5.16 1.89
N ASP A 242 -24.65 6.31 2.53
CA ASP A 242 -25.11 7.61 2.07
C ASP A 242 -24.62 7.93 0.66
N VAL A 243 -23.35 7.63 0.35
CA VAL A 243 -22.81 7.73 -1.02
C VAL A 243 -23.56 6.80 -1.98
N GLY A 244 -23.81 5.56 -1.57
CA GLY A 244 -24.56 4.59 -2.38
C GLY A 244 -25.97 5.07 -2.70
N ASP A 245 -26.69 5.54 -1.69
CA ASP A 245 -28.06 6.06 -1.80
C ASP A 245 -28.08 7.34 -2.66
N ALA A 246 -27.18 8.29 -2.40
CA ALA A 246 -27.08 9.53 -3.17
C ALA A 246 -26.80 9.27 -4.66
N VAL A 247 -25.88 8.36 -4.97
CA VAL A 247 -25.62 7.92 -6.36
C VAL A 247 -26.84 7.23 -6.96
N GLY A 248 -27.56 6.44 -6.18
CA GLY A 248 -28.80 5.77 -6.60
C GLY A 248 -29.88 6.79 -6.98
N PHE A 249 -30.12 7.77 -6.12
CA PHE A 249 -31.09 8.86 -6.39
C PHE A 249 -30.70 9.72 -7.57
N GLU A 250 -29.42 10.06 -7.72
CA GLU A 250 -28.94 10.85 -8.86
C GLU A 250 -29.08 10.09 -10.19
N LYS A 251 -28.76 8.80 -10.20
CA LYS A 251 -29.00 7.92 -11.37
C LYS A 251 -30.48 7.88 -11.74
N MET A 252 -31.38 7.78 -10.75
CA MET A 252 -32.82 7.80 -10.98
C MET A 252 -33.26 9.16 -11.53
N ALA A 253 -32.79 10.25 -10.95
CA ALA A 253 -33.10 11.62 -11.42
C ALA A 253 -32.62 11.86 -12.87
N ILE A 254 -31.42 11.37 -13.23
CA ILE A 254 -30.91 11.43 -14.61
C ILE A 254 -31.81 10.62 -15.56
N LYS A 255 -32.22 9.41 -15.16
CA LYS A 255 -33.14 8.58 -15.95
C LYS A 255 -34.47 9.29 -16.18
N ILE A 256 -35.09 9.82 -15.11
CA ILE A 256 -36.34 10.57 -15.22
C ILE A 256 -36.18 11.78 -16.13
N SER A 257 -35.08 12.57 -15.93
CA SER A 257 -34.81 13.73 -16.77
C SER A 257 -34.59 13.36 -18.25
N SER A 258 -34.09 12.15 -18.53
CA SER A 258 -33.93 11.66 -19.90
C SER A 258 -35.23 11.23 -20.55
N TYR A 259 -36.25 10.84 -19.75
CA TYR A 259 -37.60 10.55 -20.25
C TYR A 259 -38.41 11.83 -20.48
N ILE A 260 -38.16 12.91 -19.69
CA ILE A 260 -38.87 14.19 -19.82
C ILE A 260 -38.04 15.12 -20.70
N ALA A 261 -38.03 14.85 -22.00
CA ALA A 261 -37.29 15.72 -22.94
C ALA A 261 -37.96 17.08 -23.17
N LEU A 262 -39.28 17.15 -23.00
CA LEU A 262 -40.08 18.31 -23.32
C LEU A 262 -41.23 18.45 -22.30
N ALA A 263 -41.49 19.68 -21.83
CA ALA A 263 -42.64 20.01 -21.03
C ALA A 263 -43.51 21.04 -21.78
N ILE A 264 -44.80 20.86 -21.75
CA ILE A 264 -45.78 21.80 -22.34
C ILE A 264 -46.23 22.75 -21.24
N LYS A 265 -46.04 24.06 -21.46
CA LYS A 265 -46.58 25.09 -20.62
C LYS A 265 -47.88 25.63 -21.27
N SER A 266 -49.01 25.39 -20.63
CA SER A 266 -50.30 25.97 -21.04
C SER A 266 -50.63 27.25 -20.29
N SER A 267 -51.05 28.27 -20.98
CA SER A 267 -51.58 29.51 -20.39
C SER A 267 -53.04 29.41 -20.05
N ASN A 268 -53.72 28.28 -20.35
CA ASN A 268 -55.11 28.07 -20.04
C ASN A 268 -55.28 27.09 -18.86
N PRO A 269 -55.75 27.58 -17.69
CA PRO A 269 -55.83 26.74 -16.48
C PRO A 269 -56.98 25.72 -16.46
N GLN A 270 -57.82 25.69 -17.48
CA GLN A 270 -59.01 24.83 -17.50
C GLN A 270 -58.83 23.51 -18.28
N GLY A 271 -57.65 23.23 -18.82
CA GLY A 271 -57.40 22.08 -19.69
C GLY A 271 -56.37 21.04 -19.21
N ALA A 272 -55.99 21.05 -17.95
CA ALA A 272 -54.92 20.14 -17.46
C ALA A 272 -55.51 18.93 -16.74
N ASP A 273 -55.98 17.95 -17.47
CA ASP A 273 -56.08 16.55 -16.99
C ASP A 273 -54.73 15.87 -17.16
N PHE A 274 -53.87 16.00 -16.15
CA PHE A 274 -52.43 15.65 -16.26
C PHE A 274 -52.10 14.19 -15.95
N PHE A 275 -53.06 13.36 -15.53
CA PHE A 275 -52.90 11.92 -15.23
C PHE A 275 -54.10 11.10 -15.64
N GLY A 276 -54.64 11.35 -16.82
CA GLY A 276 -55.58 10.42 -17.45
C GLY A 276 -54.87 9.46 -18.37
N GLU A 277 -55.25 8.17 -18.34
CA GLU A 277 -55.04 7.27 -19.47
C GLU A 277 -55.23 8.04 -20.78
N ALA A 278 -54.47 7.69 -21.83
CA ALA A 278 -54.65 8.26 -23.17
C ALA A 278 -56.10 8.10 -23.62
N THR A 279 -57.00 8.92 -23.09
CA THR A 279 -58.36 9.02 -23.50
C THR A 279 -58.39 9.89 -24.74
N HIS A 280 -58.80 9.28 -25.85
CA HIS A 280 -59.19 9.96 -27.07
C HIS A 280 -60.20 11.05 -26.70
N SER A 281 -59.80 12.28 -26.55
CA SER A 281 -60.75 13.40 -26.50
C SER A 281 -61.12 13.75 -27.93
N VAL A 282 -62.21 13.22 -28.36
CA VAL A 282 -62.88 13.65 -29.61
C VAL A 282 -63.40 15.07 -29.35
N ASN A 283 -62.78 16.05 -29.96
CA ASN A 283 -63.31 17.41 -29.95
C ASN A 283 -64.62 17.42 -30.74
N SER A 284 -65.73 17.58 -30.07
CA SER A 284 -67.10 17.44 -30.62
C SER A 284 -67.48 18.49 -31.65
N GLN A 285 -66.59 19.41 -32.03
CA GLN A 285 -66.88 20.45 -33.00
C GLN A 285 -66.12 20.30 -34.33
N ASP A 286 -65.07 19.49 -34.43
CA ASP A 286 -64.27 19.44 -35.67
C ASP A 286 -63.69 18.08 -36.04
N ASN A 287 -64.22 17.02 -35.56
CA ASN A 287 -63.92 15.60 -35.87
C ASN A 287 -62.44 15.30 -36.22
N SER A 288 -61.50 16.05 -35.69
CA SER A 288 -60.08 15.83 -35.88
C SER A 288 -59.52 14.96 -34.76
N GLU A 289 -59.21 13.74 -35.07
CA GLU A 289 -58.51 12.78 -34.22
C GLU A 289 -57.09 13.28 -33.98
N VAL A 290 -56.74 13.62 -32.77
CA VAL A 290 -55.35 13.91 -32.38
C VAL A 290 -54.69 12.58 -32.11
N THR A 291 -54.01 12.03 -33.08
CA THR A 291 -53.19 10.83 -32.91
C THR A 291 -51.87 11.22 -32.29
N VAL A 292 -51.64 10.80 -31.04
CA VAL A 292 -50.30 10.83 -30.43
C VAL A 292 -49.54 9.61 -30.95
N GLU A 293 -48.70 9.81 -31.98
CA GLU A 293 -47.75 8.78 -32.38
C GLU A 293 -46.68 8.62 -31.29
N SER A 294 -46.81 7.56 -30.51
CA SER A 294 -45.72 7.09 -29.67
C SER A 294 -44.65 6.47 -30.57
N LEU A 295 -43.50 7.07 -30.71
CA LEU A 295 -42.32 6.44 -31.30
C LEU A 295 -41.96 5.24 -30.41
N GLY A 296 -42.36 4.06 -30.83
CA GLY A 296 -42.16 2.80 -30.11
C GLY A 296 -40.69 2.61 -29.78
N ASN A 297 -40.40 2.10 -28.58
CA ASN A 297 -39.11 1.65 -27.99
C ASN A 297 -37.90 2.59 -28.07
N ALA A 298 -37.95 3.75 -28.73
CA ALA A 298 -36.87 4.72 -28.80
C ALA A 298 -37.11 6.02 -28.00
N GLY A 299 -38.15 6.06 -27.18
CA GLY A 299 -38.32 7.04 -26.10
C GLY A 299 -38.50 8.49 -26.51
N GLY A 300 -39.15 8.80 -27.60
CA GLY A 300 -39.44 10.18 -27.96
C GLY A 300 -40.88 10.33 -28.46
N ALA A 301 -41.75 11.01 -27.71
CA ALA A 301 -43.03 11.53 -28.21
C ALA A 301 -42.86 12.99 -28.58
N ILE A 302 -43.22 13.40 -29.80
CA ILE A 302 -43.26 14.79 -30.20
C ILE A 302 -44.71 15.27 -29.97
N PRO A 303 -44.96 16.11 -28.94
CA PRO A 303 -46.31 16.60 -28.67
C PRO A 303 -46.72 17.64 -29.71
N ARG A 304 -47.97 17.58 -30.23
CA ARG A 304 -48.56 18.69 -30.96
C ARG A 304 -49.04 19.74 -29.98
N LEU A 305 -48.59 20.97 -30.15
CA LEU A 305 -48.94 22.12 -29.33
C LEU A 305 -50.27 22.70 -29.77
N GLY A 306 -51.19 22.91 -28.79
CA GLY A 306 -52.43 23.67 -29.00
C GLY A 306 -52.20 25.18 -28.95
N MET A 307 -53.26 25.93 -29.24
CA MET A 307 -53.22 27.40 -29.21
C MET A 307 -53.01 27.88 -27.78
N GLY A 308 -51.91 28.61 -27.51
CA GLY A 308 -51.55 29.08 -26.19
C GLY A 308 -50.66 28.14 -25.36
N GLU A 309 -50.16 27.08 -25.98
CA GLU A 309 -49.16 26.19 -25.41
C GLU A 309 -47.79 26.52 -25.90
N ASP A 310 -46.81 26.54 -25.00
CA ASP A 310 -45.41 26.79 -25.31
C ASP A 310 -44.58 25.62 -24.89
N LEU A 311 -43.55 25.30 -25.68
CA LEU A 311 -42.67 24.18 -25.45
C LEU A 311 -41.47 24.65 -24.62
N ILE A 312 -41.36 24.16 -23.39
CA ILE A 312 -40.21 24.43 -22.58
C ILE A 312 -39.29 23.20 -22.65
N SER A 313 -38.08 23.39 -23.17
CA SER A 313 -37.05 22.38 -23.06
C SER A 313 -36.59 22.28 -21.60
N TRP A 314 -36.76 21.12 -20.99
CA TRP A 314 -36.24 20.84 -19.66
C TRP A 314 -34.76 20.46 -19.78
N THR A 315 -33.88 21.45 -19.67
CA THR A 315 -32.45 21.19 -19.54
C THR A 315 -32.13 20.87 -18.08
N SER A 316 -31.90 19.60 -17.80
CA SER A 316 -31.44 19.18 -16.50
C SER A 316 -29.93 19.38 -16.37
N ASN A 317 -29.47 20.28 -15.48
CA ASN A 317 -28.07 20.43 -15.12
C ASN A 317 -27.61 19.34 -14.13
N ARG A 318 -27.94 18.08 -14.44
CA ARG A 318 -27.57 16.93 -13.61
C ARG A 318 -26.53 16.04 -14.32
N PRO A 319 -25.56 15.47 -13.59
CA PRO A 319 -25.29 15.69 -12.15
C PRO A 319 -24.75 17.09 -11.87
N SER A 320 -25.18 17.69 -10.75
CA SER A 320 -24.67 19.00 -10.34
C SER A 320 -23.20 18.88 -9.88
N GLN A 321 -22.42 19.95 -10.04
CA GLN A 321 -21.03 19.99 -9.57
C GLN A 321 -20.96 19.73 -8.06
N ASN A 322 -21.90 20.25 -7.29
CA ASN A 322 -22.00 20.06 -5.83
C ASN A 322 -22.20 18.60 -5.44
N PHE A 323 -22.87 17.79 -6.28
CA PHE A 323 -23.07 16.36 -6.02
C PHE A 323 -21.73 15.61 -5.99
N ARG A 324 -20.85 15.90 -6.95
CA ARG A 324 -19.51 15.28 -7.00
C ARG A 324 -18.69 15.67 -5.78
N GLU A 325 -18.67 16.95 -5.43
CA GLU A 325 -17.94 17.47 -4.27
C GLU A 325 -18.44 16.85 -2.96
N PHE A 326 -19.74 16.69 -2.80
CA PHE A 326 -20.34 16.02 -1.64
C PHE A 326 -19.90 14.56 -1.52
N CYS A 327 -19.98 13.78 -2.60
CA CYS A 327 -19.51 12.40 -2.61
C CYS A 327 -18.00 12.30 -2.30
N ASP A 328 -17.20 13.21 -2.88
CA ASP A 328 -15.75 13.27 -2.64
C ASP A 328 -15.41 13.53 -1.16
N VAL A 329 -16.16 14.40 -0.48
CA VAL A 329 -15.97 14.66 0.97
C VAL A 329 -16.19 13.38 1.77
N LEU A 330 -17.32 12.68 1.57
CA LEU A 330 -17.62 11.45 2.29
C LEU A 330 -16.59 10.34 2.02
N LEU A 331 -16.16 10.20 0.77
CA LEU A 331 -15.16 9.19 0.40
C LEU A 331 -13.75 9.54 0.93
N ARG A 332 -13.41 10.83 1.07
CA ARG A 332 -12.17 11.26 1.73
C ARG A 332 -12.14 10.88 3.20
N GLU A 333 -13.26 11.00 3.91
CA GLU A 333 -13.36 10.56 5.30
C GLU A 333 -13.17 9.04 5.44
N VAL A 334 -13.71 8.26 4.50
CA VAL A 334 -13.47 6.81 4.43
C VAL A 334 -11.99 6.50 4.22
N CYS A 335 -11.32 7.20 3.32
CA CYS A 335 -9.89 7.06 3.07
C CYS A 335 -9.06 7.41 4.31
N LEU A 336 -9.40 8.52 4.97
CA LEU A 336 -8.73 8.99 6.19
C LEU A 336 -8.86 7.97 7.32
N ASN A 337 -10.04 7.38 7.48
CA ASN A 337 -10.31 6.35 8.48
C ASN A 337 -9.44 5.09 8.29
N LEU A 338 -9.19 4.68 7.05
CA LEU A 338 -8.31 3.55 6.73
C LEU A 338 -6.82 3.94 6.65
N GLY A 339 -6.48 5.21 6.86
CA GLY A 339 -5.13 5.74 6.80
C GLY A 339 -4.53 5.83 5.40
N VAL A 340 -5.36 5.68 4.35
CA VAL A 340 -4.91 5.76 2.95
C VAL A 340 -5.25 7.16 2.40
N PRO A 341 -4.28 7.93 1.89
CA PRO A 341 -4.55 9.23 1.31
C PRO A 341 -5.54 9.15 0.14
N TRP A 342 -6.46 10.11 0.05
CA TRP A 342 -7.44 10.21 -1.03
C TRP A 342 -6.81 10.26 -2.42
N GLU A 343 -5.76 11.05 -2.56
CA GLU A 343 -5.02 11.23 -3.80
C GLU A 343 -4.38 9.91 -4.27
N PHE A 344 -3.91 9.08 -3.33
CA PHE A 344 -3.41 7.74 -3.63
C PHE A 344 -4.53 6.81 -4.12
N ALA A 345 -5.67 6.84 -3.44
CA ALA A 345 -6.77 5.90 -3.70
C ALA A 345 -7.58 6.24 -4.97
N ALA A 346 -7.79 7.54 -5.27
CA ALA A 346 -8.76 7.96 -6.29
C ALA A 346 -8.17 8.85 -7.38
N ARG A 347 -7.17 9.67 -7.08
CA ARG A 347 -6.73 10.75 -8.00
C ARG A 347 -5.21 10.99 -8.01
N PRO A 348 -4.39 9.97 -8.31
CA PRO A 348 -2.94 10.14 -8.31
C PRO A 348 -2.45 11.19 -9.33
N ALA A 349 -3.19 11.38 -10.43
CA ALA A 349 -2.80 12.33 -11.49
C ALA A 349 -3.04 13.81 -11.13
N GLU A 350 -3.88 14.11 -10.14
CA GLU A 350 -4.13 15.50 -9.69
C GLU A 350 -3.00 16.01 -8.76
N ALA A 351 -2.21 15.13 -8.18
CA ALA A 351 -1.07 15.50 -7.38
C ALA A 351 0.16 15.75 -8.26
N GLY A 352 0.70 16.96 -8.29
CA GLY A 352 1.99 17.26 -8.92
C GLY A 352 3.12 16.40 -8.33
N GLY A 353 4.23 16.20 -9.05
CA GLY A 353 5.27 15.24 -8.70
C GLY A 353 5.81 15.31 -7.26
N ALA A 354 5.99 16.52 -6.70
CA ALA A 354 6.43 16.68 -5.30
C ALA A 354 5.30 16.31 -4.30
N ALA A 355 4.06 16.71 -4.57
CA ALA A 355 2.90 16.37 -3.76
C ALA A 355 2.63 14.87 -3.78
N LEU A 356 2.75 14.23 -4.94
CA LEU A 356 2.56 12.78 -5.07
C LEU A 356 3.57 11.99 -4.22
N ARG A 357 4.83 12.44 -4.12
CA ARG A 357 5.81 11.82 -3.21
C ARG A 357 5.38 11.92 -1.74
N ALA A 358 4.89 13.08 -1.30
CA ALA A 358 4.41 13.25 0.08
C ALA A 358 3.19 12.34 0.36
N VAL A 359 2.28 12.21 -0.60
CA VAL A 359 1.13 11.29 -0.55
C VAL A 359 1.59 9.84 -0.41
N LEU A 360 2.58 9.42 -1.21
CA LEU A 360 3.12 8.06 -1.14
C LEU A 360 3.83 7.78 0.18
N VAL A 361 4.64 8.70 0.68
CA VAL A 361 5.30 8.54 1.99
C VAL A 361 4.27 8.36 3.09
N ARG A 362 3.17 9.11 3.04
CA ARG A 362 2.07 8.96 4.00
C ARG A 362 1.36 7.61 3.87
N ALA A 363 1.06 7.17 2.66
CA ALA A 363 0.46 5.87 2.40
C ALA A 363 1.39 4.73 2.85
N GLN A 364 2.69 4.84 2.55
CA GLN A 364 3.69 3.86 2.91
C GLN A 364 3.74 3.61 4.43
N ARG A 365 3.61 4.65 5.25
CA ARG A 365 3.55 4.50 6.71
C ARG A 365 2.38 3.65 7.18
N THR A 366 1.22 3.78 6.54
CA THR A 366 0.06 2.92 6.84
C THR A 366 0.32 1.46 6.45
N PHE A 367 0.99 1.24 5.32
CA PHE A 367 1.35 -0.11 4.89
C PHE A 367 2.39 -0.74 5.82
N GLU A 368 3.38 0.01 6.26
CA GLU A 368 4.41 -0.43 7.22
C GLU A 368 3.81 -0.79 8.59
N GLN A 369 2.83 -0.02 9.07
CA GLN A 369 2.10 -0.37 10.30
C GLN A 369 1.35 -1.69 10.15
N ARG A 370 0.70 -1.92 9.01
CA ARG A 370 0.02 -3.19 8.73
C ARG A 370 1.02 -4.34 8.60
N GLN A 371 2.19 -4.12 7.98
CA GLN A 371 3.27 -5.10 7.90
C GLN A 371 3.77 -5.47 9.30
N ALA A 372 4.04 -4.48 10.16
CA ALA A 372 4.46 -4.70 11.53
C ALA A 372 3.42 -5.53 12.31
N LEU A 373 2.13 -5.18 12.21
CA LEU A 373 1.05 -5.95 12.82
C LEU A 373 1.05 -7.42 12.36
N LEU A 374 1.17 -7.66 11.05
CA LEU A 374 1.22 -9.01 10.49
C LEU A 374 2.46 -9.78 10.94
N ILE A 375 3.62 -9.12 11.00
CA ILE A 375 4.87 -9.72 11.47
C ILE A 375 4.73 -10.14 12.93
N ASP A 376 4.31 -9.23 13.81
CA ASP A 376 4.28 -9.45 15.25
C ASP A 376 3.19 -10.44 15.67
N ARG A 377 1.99 -10.32 15.09
CA ARG A 377 0.83 -11.09 15.51
C ARG A 377 0.66 -12.41 14.75
N LEU A 378 1.09 -12.47 13.48
CA LEU A 378 0.87 -13.63 12.61
C LEU A 378 2.18 -14.33 12.25
N CYS A 379 3.08 -13.67 11.52
CA CYS A 379 4.23 -14.32 10.90
C CYS A 379 5.17 -14.94 11.92
N SER A 380 5.48 -14.22 13.01
CA SER A 380 6.39 -14.72 14.07
C SER A 380 5.82 -15.96 14.80
N ARG A 381 4.51 -16.01 15.01
CA ARG A 381 3.86 -17.17 15.61
C ARG A 381 3.80 -18.36 14.66
N VAL A 382 3.59 -18.09 13.37
CA VAL A 382 3.60 -19.13 12.33
C VAL A 382 5.00 -19.70 12.16
N TRP A 383 6.03 -18.86 12.15
CA TRP A 383 7.43 -19.31 12.14
C TRP A 383 7.71 -20.26 13.30
N ALA A 384 7.35 -19.84 14.52
CA ALA A 384 7.53 -20.65 15.72
C ALA A 384 6.85 -22.01 15.59
N HIS A 385 5.60 -22.06 15.11
CA HIS A 385 4.86 -23.30 14.90
C HIS A 385 5.53 -24.22 13.86
N VAL A 386 5.87 -23.68 12.71
CA VAL A 386 6.40 -24.44 11.57
C VAL A 386 7.78 -25.00 11.89
N ILE A 387 8.68 -24.17 12.41
CA ILE A 387 10.06 -24.55 12.71
C ILE A 387 10.11 -25.54 13.88
N THR A 388 9.30 -25.30 14.93
CA THR A 388 9.26 -26.25 16.06
C THR A 388 8.81 -27.64 15.62
N ILE A 389 7.77 -27.75 14.78
CA ILE A 389 7.34 -29.04 14.24
C ILE A 389 8.43 -29.63 13.30
N GLY A 390 9.05 -28.79 12.48
CA GLY A 390 10.14 -29.20 11.59
C GLY A 390 11.29 -29.84 12.37
N MET A 391 11.74 -29.21 13.45
CA MET A 391 12.77 -29.75 14.35
C MET A 391 12.32 -31.02 15.07
N GLN A 392 11.09 -31.03 15.64
CA GLN A 392 10.55 -32.20 16.35
C GLN A 392 10.42 -33.43 15.46
N ARG A 393 10.16 -33.23 14.17
CA ARG A 393 10.05 -34.30 13.17
C ARG A 393 11.38 -34.67 12.51
N GLY A 394 12.48 -33.97 12.83
CA GLY A 394 13.77 -34.18 12.23
C GLY A 394 13.86 -33.75 10.75
N LEU A 395 12.94 -32.89 10.30
CA LEU A 395 12.94 -32.32 8.94
C LEU A 395 14.00 -31.24 8.79
N ILE A 396 14.33 -30.57 9.90
CA ILE A 396 15.45 -29.63 10.03
C ILE A 396 16.25 -29.97 11.28
N PRO A 397 17.56 -29.67 11.33
CA PRO A 397 18.38 -29.89 12.52
C PRO A 397 17.87 -29.08 13.73
N GLN A 398 18.21 -29.51 14.94
CA GLN A 398 17.93 -28.78 16.17
C GLN A 398 18.85 -27.56 16.28
N ASN A 399 18.30 -26.43 16.73
CA ASN A 399 19.08 -25.21 17.00
C ASN A 399 18.41 -24.42 18.13
N ASP A 400 19.17 -24.01 19.13
CA ASP A 400 18.64 -23.27 20.29
C ASP A 400 18.24 -21.83 19.94
N ASN A 401 18.81 -21.25 18.87
CA ASN A 401 18.52 -19.90 18.42
C ASN A 401 17.45 -19.83 17.31
N TRP A 402 16.64 -20.89 17.14
CA TRP A 402 15.62 -21.01 16.08
C TRP A 402 14.62 -19.83 16.05
N PHE A 403 14.43 -19.13 17.14
CA PHE A 403 13.49 -18.02 17.28
C PHE A 403 14.03 -16.69 16.73
N LYS A 404 15.34 -16.59 16.43
CA LYS A 404 15.94 -15.39 15.86
C LYS A 404 15.65 -15.34 14.36
N VAL A 405 14.77 -14.44 13.98
CA VAL A 405 14.31 -14.28 12.61
C VAL A 405 14.06 -12.81 12.31
N ASP A 406 14.57 -12.35 11.21
CA ASP A 406 14.22 -11.07 10.59
C ASP A 406 13.15 -11.27 9.52
N TRP A 407 12.44 -10.24 9.18
CA TRP A 407 11.35 -10.33 8.22
C TRP A 407 11.60 -9.42 7.02
N GLN A 408 11.71 -10.05 5.86
CA GLN A 408 11.76 -9.35 4.60
C GLN A 408 10.38 -8.79 4.28
N ARG A 409 10.31 -7.46 4.22
CA ARG A 409 9.07 -6.73 3.90
C ARG A 409 8.91 -6.58 2.39
N PRO A 410 7.67 -6.42 1.90
CA PRO A 410 7.43 -6.03 0.51
C PRO A 410 8.12 -4.71 0.16
N ALA A 411 8.50 -4.56 -1.11
CA ALA A 411 9.11 -3.33 -1.60
C ALA A 411 8.20 -2.12 -1.36
N ALA A 412 8.81 -1.00 -0.98
CA ALA A 412 8.09 0.26 -0.82
C ALA A 412 7.54 0.76 -2.17
N ALA A 413 6.41 1.48 -2.11
CA ALA A 413 5.86 2.13 -3.30
C ALA A 413 6.76 3.29 -3.72
N SER A 414 7.27 3.26 -4.96
CA SER A 414 8.14 4.29 -5.54
C SER A 414 7.50 4.95 -6.75
N VAL A 415 7.71 6.27 -6.90
CA VAL A 415 7.28 7.07 -8.08
C VAL A 415 8.44 7.31 -9.03
N ASP A 416 9.66 7.42 -8.51
CA ASP A 416 10.84 7.86 -9.26
C ASP A 416 11.96 6.85 -9.13
N TYR A 417 11.75 5.70 -9.75
CA TYR A 417 12.68 4.55 -9.69
C TYR A 417 14.13 4.95 -10.03
N GLY A 418 14.33 5.84 -11.00
CA GLY A 418 15.66 6.24 -11.43
C GLY A 418 16.41 7.06 -10.37
N ARG A 419 15.75 8.02 -9.76
CA ARG A 419 16.36 8.90 -8.75
C ARG A 419 16.54 8.18 -7.41
N GLU A 420 15.56 7.39 -7.00
CA GLU A 420 15.65 6.59 -5.78
C GLU A 420 16.72 5.50 -5.91
N ALA A 421 16.81 4.82 -7.06
CA ALA A 421 17.88 3.86 -7.31
C ALA A 421 19.27 4.50 -7.26
N ALA A 422 19.42 5.72 -7.81
CA ALA A 422 20.68 6.44 -7.75
C ALA A 422 21.04 6.87 -6.30
N ALA A 423 20.06 7.33 -5.52
CA ALA A 423 20.25 7.68 -4.11
C ALA A 423 20.62 6.44 -3.28
N ASN A 424 19.87 5.35 -3.42
CA ASN A 424 20.14 4.09 -2.72
C ASN A 424 21.52 3.53 -3.08
N LEU A 425 21.94 3.62 -4.34
CA LEU A 425 23.27 3.21 -4.77
C LEU A 425 24.38 4.05 -4.10
N ASN A 426 24.14 5.37 -3.96
CA ASN A 426 25.08 6.25 -3.27
C ASN A 426 25.11 5.96 -1.76
N ASP A 427 23.99 5.66 -1.13
CA ASP A 427 23.90 5.29 0.29
C ASP A 427 24.62 3.97 0.56
N VAL A 428 24.48 2.97 -0.31
CA VAL A 428 25.23 1.71 -0.22
C VAL A 428 26.74 1.96 -0.40
N ARG A 429 27.14 2.81 -1.37
CA ARG A 429 28.55 3.14 -1.61
C ARG A 429 29.19 3.92 -0.45
N SER A 430 28.43 4.79 0.19
CA SER A 430 28.90 5.57 1.35
C SER A 430 28.86 4.78 2.67
N GLY A 431 28.34 3.55 2.67
CA GLY A 431 28.21 2.72 3.87
C GLY A 431 27.08 3.14 4.81
N LEU A 432 26.20 4.05 4.37
CA LEU A 432 25.00 4.46 5.11
C LEU A 432 23.91 3.41 5.06
N ARG A 433 23.98 2.53 4.07
CA ARG A 433 23.02 1.44 3.82
C ARG A 433 23.73 0.14 3.50
N THR A 434 23.20 -0.98 3.97
CA THR A 434 23.76 -2.30 3.70
C THR A 434 23.13 -2.93 2.45
N TYR A 435 23.85 -3.88 1.82
CA TYR A 435 23.28 -4.70 0.75
C TYR A 435 22.03 -5.47 1.22
N SER A 436 22.04 -5.94 2.46
CA SER A 436 20.92 -6.65 3.05
C SER A 436 19.65 -5.79 3.07
N GLU A 437 19.75 -4.53 3.47
CA GLU A 437 18.63 -3.58 3.48
C GLU A 437 18.13 -3.27 2.08
N ASP A 438 19.03 -2.95 1.12
CA ASP A 438 18.64 -2.60 -0.25
C ASP A 438 17.95 -3.77 -0.98
N TYR A 439 18.51 -4.96 -0.87
CA TYR A 439 17.91 -6.14 -1.50
C TYR A 439 16.62 -6.60 -0.79
N SER A 440 16.55 -6.47 0.53
CA SER A 440 15.33 -6.80 1.30
C SER A 440 14.15 -5.93 0.90
N GLU A 441 14.35 -4.63 0.68
CA GLU A 441 13.29 -3.73 0.19
C GLU A 441 12.77 -4.11 -1.19
N ARG A 442 13.60 -4.75 -2.01
CA ARG A 442 13.21 -5.28 -3.34
C ARG A 442 12.59 -6.67 -3.26
N GLY A 443 12.50 -7.25 -2.07
CA GLY A 443 11.99 -8.60 -1.87
C GLY A 443 12.98 -9.69 -2.27
N LEU A 444 14.29 -9.41 -2.26
CA LEU A 444 15.35 -10.33 -2.70
C LEU A 444 16.30 -10.63 -1.54
N GLU A 445 16.83 -11.85 -1.48
CA GLU A 445 17.89 -12.22 -0.55
C GLU A 445 19.25 -11.78 -1.10
N TRP A 446 19.96 -10.92 -0.39
CA TRP A 446 21.20 -10.30 -0.87
C TRP A 446 22.33 -11.32 -1.11
N LYS A 447 22.44 -12.38 -0.28
CA LYS A 447 23.44 -13.42 -0.45
C LYS A 447 23.24 -14.19 -1.75
N ASP A 448 22.00 -14.54 -2.04
CA ASP A 448 21.64 -15.23 -3.28
C ASP A 448 21.87 -14.36 -4.49
N GLN A 449 21.54 -13.08 -4.40
CA GLN A 449 21.77 -12.13 -5.47
C GLN A 449 23.27 -11.91 -5.75
N LEU A 450 24.09 -11.80 -4.71
CA LEU A 450 25.54 -11.69 -4.90
C LEU A 450 26.14 -12.99 -5.45
N ARG A 451 25.66 -14.15 -5.00
CA ARG A 451 26.07 -15.45 -5.54
C ARG A 451 25.67 -15.60 -7.01
N GLN A 452 24.46 -15.20 -7.35
CA GLN A 452 23.97 -15.17 -8.72
C GLN A 452 24.83 -14.27 -9.60
N ARG A 453 25.11 -13.04 -9.16
CA ARG A 453 26.00 -12.11 -9.87
C ARG A 453 27.40 -12.65 -10.08
N ALA A 454 27.97 -13.32 -9.07
CA ALA A 454 29.27 -13.97 -9.20
C ALA A 454 29.25 -15.11 -10.24
N THR A 455 28.17 -15.89 -10.27
CA THR A 455 27.97 -16.97 -11.25
C THR A 455 27.85 -16.40 -12.67
N GLU A 456 27.08 -15.33 -12.83
CA GLU A 456 26.92 -14.65 -14.13
C GLU A 456 28.24 -14.02 -14.60
N ALA A 457 28.99 -13.38 -13.70
CA ALA A 457 30.31 -12.81 -14.03
C ALA A 457 31.30 -13.89 -14.46
N LYS A 458 31.32 -15.06 -13.81
CA LYS A 458 32.14 -16.21 -14.19
C LYS A 458 31.75 -16.72 -15.58
N TYR A 459 30.45 -16.91 -15.82
CA TYR A 459 29.93 -17.36 -17.11
C TYR A 459 30.30 -16.39 -18.25
N LEU A 460 30.16 -15.08 -18.01
CA LEU A 460 30.52 -14.05 -18.97
C LEU A 460 32.03 -14.06 -19.29
N ALA A 461 32.88 -14.31 -18.30
CA ALA A 461 34.32 -14.44 -18.50
C ALA A 461 34.67 -15.70 -19.33
N GLU A 462 34.03 -16.81 -19.05
CA GLU A 462 34.18 -18.04 -19.82
C GLU A 462 33.73 -17.86 -21.27
N LEU A 463 32.55 -17.24 -21.48
CA LEU A 463 32.03 -16.98 -22.82
C LEU A 463 32.91 -15.98 -23.60
N ALA A 464 33.44 -14.96 -22.95
CA ALA A 464 34.35 -13.98 -23.54
C ALA A 464 35.65 -14.66 -24.00
N ALA A 465 36.18 -15.58 -23.20
CA ALA A 465 37.38 -16.38 -23.58
C ALA A 465 37.11 -17.32 -24.76
N GLU A 466 35.94 -17.97 -24.80
CA GLU A 466 35.52 -18.85 -25.89
C GLU A 466 35.45 -18.12 -27.23
N PHE A 467 34.89 -16.92 -27.26
CA PHE A 467 34.71 -16.11 -28.49
C PHE A 467 35.85 -15.13 -28.75
N ASN A 468 36.90 -15.14 -27.92
CA ASN A 468 38.02 -14.19 -27.99
C ASN A 468 37.57 -12.71 -28.00
N LEU A 469 36.57 -12.39 -27.16
CA LEU A 469 36.00 -11.06 -26.98
C LEU A 469 36.36 -10.53 -25.58
N HIS A 470 36.30 -9.22 -25.40
CA HIS A 470 36.36 -8.66 -24.06
C HIS A 470 35.00 -8.84 -23.35
N PRO A 471 34.94 -9.17 -22.04
CA PRO A 471 33.67 -9.33 -21.32
C PRO A 471 32.70 -8.16 -21.48
N ASP A 472 33.19 -6.94 -21.56
CA ASP A 472 32.38 -5.72 -21.77
C ASP A 472 31.73 -5.63 -23.17
N GLN A 473 32.20 -6.41 -24.14
CA GLN A 473 31.58 -6.48 -25.47
C GLN A 473 30.37 -7.43 -25.50
N ILE A 474 30.27 -8.32 -24.51
CA ILE A 474 29.17 -9.29 -24.40
C ILE A 474 28.06 -8.71 -23.52
N ALA A 475 28.43 -8.10 -22.38
CA ALA A 475 27.49 -7.46 -21.50
C ALA A 475 28.17 -6.34 -20.72
N THR A 476 27.57 -5.16 -20.68
CA THR A 476 28.00 -4.07 -19.81
C THR A 476 27.61 -4.40 -18.37
N PHE A 477 28.34 -5.33 -17.74
CA PHE A 477 28.06 -5.80 -16.39
C PHE A 477 28.80 -4.99 -15.32
N ASN A 478 29.38 -3.85 -15.69
CA ASN A 478 30.13 -3.02 -14.75
C ASN A 478 29.15 -2.19 -13.92
N PRO A 479 28.89 -2.52 -12.64
CA PRO A 479 28.08 -1.70 -11.74
C PRO A 479 28.77 -0.37 -11.41
N ASN A 480 30.00 -0.20 -11.88
CA ASN A 480 30.78 1.02 -11.78
C ASN A 480 31.24 1.42 -13.18
N PRO A 481 30.40 2.08 -14.00
CA PRO A 481 30.86 2.63 -15.28
C PRO A 481 31.96 3.68 -15.13
N ALA A 482 32.35 3.99 -13.88
CA ALA A 482 33.38 4.96 -13.55
C ALA A 482 34.78 4.37 -13.41
N SER A 483 34.97 3.06 -13.44
CA SER A 483 36.31 2.50 -13.46
C SER A 483 36.60 1.80 -14.79
N ASN A 484 36.71 2.58 -15.83
CA ASN A 484 37.61 2.20 -16.92
C ASN A 484 39.02 2.41 -16.36
N PRO A 485 39.78 1.35 -15.99
CA PRO A 485 41.09 1.54 -15.34
C PRO A 485 42.01 2.38 -16.22
N VAL A 486 41.83 2.36 -17.53
CA VAL A 486 42.53 3.22 -18.48
C VAL A 486 42.10 4.68 -18.31
N LYS A 487 40.79 4.96 -18.18
CA LYS A 487 40.26 6.31 -17.97
C LYS A 487 40.67 6.86 -16.61
N ASP A 488 40.55 6.11 -15.54
CA ASP A 488 40.89 6.54 -14.20
C ASP A 488 42.41 6.78 -14.07
N THR A 489 43.23 5.96 -14.74
CA THR A 489 44.68 6.17 -14.82
C THR A 489 45.00 7.43 -15.61
N LEU A 490 44.34 7.65 -16.74
CA LEU A 490 44.54 8.84 -17.57
C LEU A 490 44.03 10.12 -16.89
N ASP A 491 42.90 10.07 -16.21
CA ASP A 491 42.38 11.21 -15.44
C ASP A 491 43.29 11.55 -14.27
N THR A 492 43.81 10.55 -13.55
CA THR A 492 44.80 10.72 -12.45
C THR A 492 46.11 11.29 -12.97
N TYR A 493 46.62 10.74 -14.07
CA TYR A 493 47.81 11.22 -14.75
C TYR A 493 47.62 12.66 -15.27
N GLY A 494 46.52 12.95 -15.92
CA GLY A 494 46.17 14.28 -16.40
C GLY A 494 46.03 15.32 -15.29
N VAL A 495 45.53 14.92 -14.11
CA VAL A 495 45.47 15.77 -12.91
C VAL A 495 46.89 16.02 -12.36
N ALA A 496 47.72 14.98 -12.27
CA ALA A 496 49.09 15.08 -11.76
C ALA A 496 49.98 15.96 -12.67
N VAL A 497 49.81 15.87 -13.98
CA VAL A 497 50.48 16.74 -14.96
C VAL A 497 50.02 18.20 -14.83
N ARG A 498 48.72 18.43 -14.74
CA ARG A 498 48.13 19.78 -14.57
C ARG A 498 48.52 20.43 -13.24
N ALA A 499 48.66 19.62 -12.21
CA ALA A 499 49.11 20.07 -10.89
C ALA A 499 50.63 20.32 -10.81
N GLY A 500 51.39 20.03 -11.87
CA GLY A 500 52.85 20.21 -11.89
C GLY A 500 53.61 19.17 -11.05
N VAL A 501 52.94 18.09 -10.65
CA VAL A 501 53.56 17.00 -9.84
C VAL A 501 54.39 16.05 -10.71
N ILE A 502 53.93 15.86 -11.96
CA ILE A 502 54.59 15.01 -12.96
C ILE A 502 54.89 15.85 -14.18
N THR A 503 56.15 15.80 -14.67
CA THR A 503 56.51 16.37 -15.98
C THR A 503 56.41 15.27 -17.03
N PRO A 504 55.51 15.42 -18.05
CA PRO A 504 55.36 14.39 -19.08
C PRO A 504 56.67 14.17 -19.84
N ASN A 505 56.99 12.92 -20.13
CA ASN A 505 58.11 12.55 -20.98
C ASN A 505 57.61 11.69 -22.17
N VAL A 506 58.47 11.43 -23.15
CA VAL A 506 58.16 10.65 -24.36
C VAL A 506 57.76 9.22 -24.05
N GLU A 507 58.35 8.63 -23.02
CA GLU A 507 58.07 7.27 -22.60
C GLU A 507 56.68 7.14 -22.01
N ASP A 508 56.21 8.15 -21.25
CA ASP A 508 54.87 8.19 -20.71
C ASP A 508 53.84 8.28 -21.82
N GLU A 509 54.08 9.07 -22.87
CA GLU A 509 53.19 9.20 -24.01
C GLU A 509 53.15 7.90 -24.83
N ARG A 510 54.27 7.24 -25.03
CA ARG A 510 54.31 5.92 -25.70
C ARG A 510 53.50 4.89 -24.92
N ALA A 511 53.66 4.80 -23.60
CA ALA A 511 52.92 3.91 -22.74
C ALA A 511 51.43 4.15 -22.80
N VAL A 512 50.99 5.43 -22.74
CA VAL A 512 49.57 5.81 -22.84
C VAL A 512 48.99 5.46 -24.22
N ARG A 513 49.73 5.72 -25.33
CA ARG A 513 49.30 5.38 -26.69
C ARG A 513 49.19 3.88 -26.90
N GLU A 514 50.11 3.11 -26.31
CA GLU A 514 50.07 1.65 -26.36
C GLU A 514 48.88 1.10 -25.62
N GLN A 515 48.58 1.60 -24.42
CA GLN A 515 47.39 1.22 -23.65
C GLN A 515 46.08 1.57 -24.37
N MET A 516 46.08 2.72 -25.05
CA MET A 516 44.89 3.19 -25.81
C MET A 516 44.80 2.60 -27.22
N ARG A 517 45.80 1.82 -27.64
CA ARG A 517 45.92 1.30 -29.02
C ARG A 517 45.93 2.39 -30.10
N LEU A 518 46.51 3.56 -29.75
CA LEU A 518 46.70 4.66 -30.70
C LEU A 518 48.00 4.47 -31.51
N PRO A 519 48.05 5.03 -32.72
CA PRO A 519 49.29 5.02 -33.50
C PRO A 519 50.44 5.69 -32.73
N GLN A 520 51.64 5.13 -32.84
CA GLN A 520 52.84 5.72 -32.23
C GLN A 520 53.20 7.07 -32.89
N VAL A 521 53.83 7.93 -32.13
CA VAL A 521 54.25 9.23 -32.63
C VAL A 521 55.34 9.07 -33.68
N PRO A 522 55.26 9.76 -34.83
CA PRO A 522 56.34 9.73 -35.82
C PRO A 522 57.66 10.25 -35.24
N PRO A 523 58.81 9.61 -35.58
CA PRO A 523 60.12 9.98 -35.00
C PRO A 523 60.48 11.46 -35.12
N GLN A 524 60.06 12.10 -36.25
CA GLN A 524 60.31 13.51 -36.51
C GLN A 524 59.60 14.47 -35.53
N VAL A 525 58.37 14.08 -35.08
CA VAL A 525 57.58 14.87 -34.15
C VAL A 525 58.12 14.65 -32.73
N GLU A 526 58.63 13.47 -32.45
CA GLU A 526 59.27 13.15 -31.17
C GLU A 526 60.59 13.91 -30.98
N GLU A 527 61.41 14.02 -32.02
CA GLU A 527 62.64 14.76 -32.05
C GLU A 527 62.40 16.26 -31.84
N ALA A 528 61.42 16.85 -32.54
CA ALA A 528 61.00 18.23 -32.41
C ALA A 528 60.47 18.54 -30.99
N TRP A 529 59.78 17.61 -30.35
CA TRP A 529 59.28 17.76 -28.99
C TRP A 529 60.40 17.73 -27.94
N LEU A 530 61.38 16.87 -28.13
CA LEU A 530 62.59 16.78 -27.28
C LEU A 530 63.43 18.08 -27.34
N GLU A 531 63.44 18.77 -28.46
CA GLU A 531 64.15 20.05 -28.65
C GLU A 531 63.33 21.26 -28.15
N SER A 532 62.03 21.09 -27.86
CA SER A 532 61.16 22.15 -27.41
C SER A 532 61.48 22.59 -25.99
N PRO A 533 61.74 23.88 -25.75
CA PRO A 533 62.08 24.40 -24.43
C PRO A 533 60.93 24.36 -23.41
N THR A 534 59.68 24.23 -23.87
CA THR A 534 58.47 24.29 -23.04
C THR A 534 57.92 22.91 -22.67
N ARG A 535 58.37 21.84 -23.35
CA ARG A 535 57.87 20.46 -23.17
C ARG A 535 56.34 20.35 -23.03
N SER A 536 55.62 21.17 -23.79
CA SER A 536 54.16 21.12 -23.86
C SER A 536 53.70 19.83 -24.53
N PRO A 537 52.50 19.27 -24.20
CA PRO A 537 51.98 18.11 -24.88
C PRO A 537 52.00 18.28 -26.40
N ILE A 538 52.43 17.26 -27.13
CA ILE A 538 52.64 17.27 -28.60
C ILE A 538 51.43 17.79 -29.34
N THR A 539 50.21 17.46 -28.89
CA THR A 539 48.95 17.92 -29.49
C THR A 539 48.64 19.40 -29.28
N LEU A 540 49.20 20.03 -28.26
CA LEU A 540 49.06 21.46 -27.99
C LEU A 540 50.16 22.33 -28.66
N SER A 541 51.33 21.75 -28.93
CA SER A 541 52.42 22.48 -29.61
C SER A 541 52.17 22.64 -31.11
N SER A 542 51.40 21.76 -31.76
CA SER A 542 51.05 21.89 -33.17
C SER A 542 49.98 22.93 -33.48
N GLY A 543 49.21 23.38 -32.49
CA GLY A 543 48.15 24.39 -32.64
C GLY A 543 48.58 25.82 -32.30
N LEU A 544 49.78 26.03 -31.70
CA LEU A 544 50.25 27.32 -31.25
C LEU A 544 51.23 28.03 -32.22
N GLN A 545 51.64 27.37 -33.33
CA GLN A 545 52.57 27.96 -34.30
C GLN A 545 51.96 28.93 -35.29
N ASP A 546 50.62 29.02 -35.39
CA ASP A 546 49.93 29.87 -36.40
C ASP A 546 49.22 31.10 -35.81
N ALA A 547 49.39 31.42 -34.53
CA ALA A 547 48.86 32.67 -34.00
C ALA A 547 49.98 33.72 -33.92
N GLU A 548 50.20 34.43 -35.01
CA GLU A 548 50.96 35.71 -34.92
C GLU A 548 50.28 36.63 -33.89
N PRO A 549 51.06 37.25 -32.96
CA PRO A 549 50.48 38.17 -32.00
C PRO A 549 49.84 39.34 -32.73
N GLN A 550 48.55 39.53 -32.57
CA GLN A 550 47.86 40.70 -33.09
C GLN A 550 48.46 41.97 -32.49
N PRO A 551 48.76 43.01 -33.33
CA PRO A 551 49.26 44.26 -32.84
C PRO A 551 48.23 44.93 -31.92
N VAL A 552 48.65 45.28 -30.71
CA VAL A 552 47.85 46.00 -29.71
C VAL A 552 48.24 47.49 -29.73
N ASP A 553 47.33 48.37 -29.39
CA ASP A 553 47.60 49.80 -29.18
C ASP A 553 48.38 50.06 -27.90
N GLU A 554 48.74 51.32 -27.65
CA GLU A 554 49.53 51.76 -26.50
C GLU A 554 48.84 51.48 -25.13
N ASN A 555 47.56 51.08 -25.15
CA ASN A 555 46.76 50.73 -23.96
C ASN A 555 46.53 49.21 -23.79
N GLY A 556 47.05 48.37 -24.73
CA GLY A 556 46.94 46.92 -24.63
C GLY A 556 45.66 46.35 -25.26
N GLU A 557 44.88 47.12 -26.02
CA GLU A 557 43.69 46.62 -26.72
C GLU A 557 44.01 46.17 -28.15
N PRO A 558 43.41 45.07 -28.68
CA PRO A 558 43.68 44.59 -30.02
C PRO A 558 43.10 45.55 -31.08
N LEU A 559 43.93 45.94 -32.04
CA LEU A 559 43.53 46.80 -33.18
C LEU A 559 42.53 46.04 -34.08
N THR A 560 41.31 46.52 -34.14
CA THR A 560 40.28 45.97 -35.06
C THR A 560 40.62 46.30 -36.51
N PRO A 561 40.60 45.35 -37.44
CA PRO A 561 40.84 45.61 -38.86
C PRO A 561 39.71 46.48 -39.47
N PRO A 562 40.03 47.36 -40.43
CA PRO A 562 39.05 48.21 -41.10
C PRO A 562 38.06 47.38 -41.90
N PRO A 563 36.82 47.85 -42.09
CA PRO A 563 35.80 47.10 -42.82
C PRO A 563 36.20 46.98 -44.28
N GLN A 564 36.21 45.78 -44.81
CA GLN A 564 36.38 45.51 -46.24
C GLN A 564 35.13 46.03 -47.00
N GLN A 565 35.39 46.86 -48.03
CA GLN A 565 34.41 47.32 -48.98
C GLN A 565 33.99 46.21 -49.93
#